data_7a63ae8a3d877301a1dbb9e58aade042
#
_entry.id   7a63ae8a3d877301a1dbb9e58aade042
#
_cell.length_a   1.000
_cell.length_b   1.000
_cell.length_c   1.000
_cell.angle_alpha   90.00
_cell.angle_beta   90.00
_cell.angle_gamma   90.00
#
_symmetry.space_group_name_H-M   'P 1'
#
loop_
_entity.id
_entity.type
_entity.pdbx_description
1 polymer ?
#
loop_
_entity_poly.entity_id
_entity_poly.type
_entity_poly.pdbx_seq_one_letter_code
_entity_poly.pdbx_strand_id
1 'polypeptide(L)'
;KAAAKANKTAYASQASEVVNLINEYRTANGLAKLSVNDTLSTAAMHRAAESAYADWNMTAMEGGAKRHIRPNFTKASTIASEYGIGGNFGENFGRWQASPSEIISQWKSSSSHNALLLSGSYTKVGIGVAQDSLGDYYWVALFN
;
A
#
# COMPACT_ATOMS: atom_id res chain seq x y z
N LYS A 1 1.80 -15.81 0.41
CA LYS A 1 0.79 -15.78 -0.68
C LYS A 1 -0.60 -16.20 -0.20
N ALA A 2 -0.71 -17.25 0.62
CA ALA A 2 -2.01 -17.67 1.15
C ALA A 2 -2.65 -16.59 2.04
N ALA A 3 -1.86 -15.94 2.91
CA ALA A 3 -2.34 -14.82 3.73
C ALA A 3 -2.77 -13.64 2.87
N ALA A 4 -2.05 -13.34 1.80
CA ALA A 4 -2.41 -12.26 0.87
C ALA A 4 -3.76 -12.52 0.21
N LYS A 5 -4.01 -13.74 -0.23
CA LYS A 5 -5.28 -14.13 -0.84
C LYS A 5 -6.44 -14.03 0.15
N ALA A 6 -6.24 -14.50 1.38
CA ALA A 6 -7.24 -14.42 2.44
C ALA A 6 -7.56 -12.96 2.79
N ASN A 7 -6.53 -12.11 2.92
CA ASN A 7 -6.69 -10.70 3.25
C ASN A 7 -7.37 -9.92 2.13
N LYS A 8 -7.13 -10.28 0.88
CA LYS A 8 -7.80 -9.66 -0.26
C LYS A 8 -9.31 -9.78 -0.18
N THR A 9 -9.80 -10.91 0.30
CA THR A 9 -11.23 -11.12 0.55
C THR A 9 -11.69 -10.41 1.84
N ALA A 10 -10.96 -10.61 2.93
CA ALA A 10 -11.34 -10.09 4.24
C ALA A 10 -11.38 -8.56 4.29
N TYR A 11 -10.49 -7.89 3.59
CA TYR A 11 -10.37 -6.43 3.60
C TYR A 11 -10.77 -5.76 2.29
N ALA A 12 -11.55 -6.44 1.45
CA ALA A 12 -11.96 -5.94 0.14
C ALA A 12 -12.68 -4.59 0.23
N SER A 13 -13.54 -4.41 1.23
CA SER A 13 -14.29 -3.18 1.44
C SER A 13 -13.38 -2.00 1.78
N GLN A 14 -12.44 -2.20 2.71
CA GLN A 14 -11.49 -1.17 3.10
C GLN A 14 -10.57 -0.80 1.93
N ALA A 15 -10.08 -1.78 1.21
CA ALA A 15 -9.22 -1.56 0.05
C ALA A 15 -9.95 -0.75 -1.04
N SER A 16 -11.19 -1.10 -1.32
CA SER A 16 -12.02 -0.38 -2.30
C SER A 16 -12.25 1.08 -1.90
N GLU A 17 -12.51 1.33 -0.62
CA GLU A 17 -12.69 2.69 -0.13
C GLU A 17 -11.41 3.52 -0.24
N VAL A 18 -10.24 2.94 0.04
CA VAL A 18 -8.96 3.62 -0.15
C VAL A 18 -8.77 4.03 -1.61
N VAL A 19 -9.07 3.15 -2.55
CA VAL A 19 -9.00 3.46 -3.99
C VAL A 19 -9.92 4.63 -4.33
N ASN A 20 -11.16 4.61 -3.83
CA ASN A 20 -12.12 5.68 -4.09
C ASN A 20 -11.62 7.02 -3.55
N LEU A 21 -11.06 7.04 -2.35
CA LEU A 21 -10.52 8.26 -1.74
C LEU A 21 -9.29 8.78 -2.49
N ILE A 22 -8.41 7.89 -2.95
CA ILE A 22 -7.28 8.28 -3.79
C ILE A 22 -7.78 8.93 -5.07
N ASN A 23 -8.75 8.33 -5.73
CA ASN A 23 -9.27 8.83 -6.99
C ASN A 23 -10.07 10.13 -6.85
N GLU A 24 -10.81 10.31 -5.77
CA GLU A 24 -11.43 11.59 -5.45
C GLU A 24 -10.38 12.69 -5.30
N TYR A 25 -9.31 12.41 -4.59
CA TYR A 25 -8.22 13.36 -4.41
C TYR A 25 -7.52 13.69 -5.73
N ARG A 26 -7.26 12.67 -6.55
CA ARG A 26 -6.64 12.88 -7.87
C ARG A 26 -7.52 13.73 -8.77
N THR A 27 -8.79 13.41 -8.89
CA THR A 27 -9.71 14.18 -9.75
C THR A 27 -9.90 15.61 -9.27
N ALA A 28 -9.92 15.84 -7.95
CA ALA A 28 -9.94 17.19 -7.38
C ALA A 28 -8.69 18.01 -7.74
N ASN A 29 -7.59 17.34 -8.07
CA ASN A 29 -6.34 17.98 -8.50
C ASN A 29 -6.11 17.89 -10.02
N GLY A 30 -7.15 17.60 -10.80
CA GLY A 30 -7.08 17.57 -12.26
C GLY A 30 -6.38 16.34 -12.85
N LEU A 31 -6.22 15.28 -12.08
CA LEU A 31 -5.56 14.05 -12.53
C LEU A 31 -6.57 12.97 -12.85
N ALA A 32 -6.22 12.10 -13.80
CA ALA A 32 -7.04 10.94 -14.13
C ALA A 32 -7.08 9.95 -12.97
N LYS A 33 -8.21 9.24 -12.85
CA LYS A 33 -8.35 8.13 -11.89
C LYS A 33 -7.38 7.02 -12.23
N LEU A 34 -6.88 6.36 -11.18
CA LEU A 34 -6.12 5.12 -11.30
C LEU A 34 -7.09 3.95 -11.44
N SER A 35 -6.73 2.98 -12.29
CA SER A 35 -7.48 1.73 -12.42
C SER A 35 -6.97 0.72 -11.40
N VAL A 36 -7.87 0.01 -10.75
CA VAL A 36 -7.49 -1.11 -9.88
C VAL A 36 -6.94 -2.23 -10.74
N ASN A 37 -5.75 -2.71 -10.40
CA ASN A 37 -5.13 -3.84 -11.06
C ASN A 37 -5.06 -5.02 -10.10
N ASP A 38 -5.54 -6.17 -10.53
CA ASP A 38 -5.65 -7.35 -9.67
C ASP A 38 -4.30 -7.87 -9.19
N THR A 39 -3.30 -7.87 -10.07
CA THR A 39 -1.94 -8.29 -9.72
C THR A 39 -1.31 -7.34 -8.69
N LEU A 40 -1.47 -6.03 -8.89
CA LEU A 40 -1.02 -5.04 -7.90
C LEU A 40 -1.74 -5.20 -6.56
N SER A 41 -3.04 -5.47 -6.59
CA SER A 41 -3.82 -5.68 -5.37
C SER A 41 -3.31 -6.88 -4.59
N THR A 42 -3.02 -7.98 -5.28
CA THR A 42 -2.47 -9.18 -4.64
C THR A 42 -1.06 -8.93 -4.10
N ALA A 43 -0.22 -8.24 -4.84
CA ALA A 43 1.12 -7.85 -4.39
C ALA A 43 1.06 -6.91 -3.17
N ALA A 44 0.14 -5.95 -3.16
CA ALA A 44 -0.06 -5.04 -2.04
C ALA A 44 -0.53 -5.78 -0.78
N MET A 45 -1.43 -6.73 -0.92
CA MET A 45 -1.87 -7.60 0.19
C MET A 45 -0.72 -8.45 0.73
N HIS A 46 0.15 -8.94 -0.15
CA HIS A 46 1.35 -9.69 0.25
C HIS A 46 2.29 -8.79 1.08
N ARG A 47 2.54 -7.56 0.61
CA ARG A 47 3.37 -6.59 1.35
C ARG A 47 2.78 -6.25 2.72
N ALA A 48 1.48 -6.02 2.79
CA ALA A 48 0.81 -5.73 4.05
C ALA A 48 0.88 -6.94 5.01
N ALA A 49 0.62 -8.14 4.50
CA ALA A 49 0.63 -9.37 5.29
C ALA A 49 2.03 -9.69 5.84
N GLU A 50 3.08 -9.57 5.02
CA GLU A 50 4.43 -9.83 5.50
C GLU A 50 4.89 -8.80 6.54
N SER A 51 4.48 -7.55 6.41
CA SER A 51 4.76 -6.51 7.38
C SER A 51 4.05 -6.76 8.71
N ALA A 52 2.79 -7.16 8.67
CA ALA A 52 2.01 -7.49 9.85
C ALA A 52 2.53 -8.75 10.56
N TYR A 53 2.85 -9.79 9.78
CA TYR A 53 3.36 -11.05 10.32
C TYR A 53 4.70 -10.89 11.03
N ALA A 54 5.63 -10.20 10.41
CA ALA A 54 6.98 -10.01 10.92
C ALA A 54 7.09 -8.87 11.94
N ASP A 55 6.02 -8.13 12.14
CA ASP A 55 6.05 -6.85 12.87
C ASP A 55 7.22 -5.97 12.41
N TRP A 56 7.52 -6.07 11.13
CA TRP A 56 8.74 -5.52 10.53
C TRP A 56 8.88 -4.03 10.74
N ASN A 57 7.75 -3.34 10.77
CA ASN A 57 7.77 -1.90 10.93
C ASN A 57 8.05 -1.43 12.34
N MET A 58 7.86 -2.29 13.32
CA MET A 58 8.25 -1.95 14.69
C MET A 58 9.76 -1.82 14.81
N THR A 59 10.48 -2.79 14.28
CA THR A 59 11.96 -2.78 14.28
C THR A 59 12.51 -1.80 13.27
N ALA A 60 11.74 -1.47 12.24
CA ALA A 60 12.13 -0.57 11.17
C ALA A 60 11.77 0.89 11.42
N MET A 61 11.18 1.22 12.56
CA MET A 61 10.76 2.59 12.86
C MET A 61 11.91 3.58 13.05
N GLU A 62 13.10 3.08 13.25
CA GLU A 62 14.30 3.91 13.28
C GLU A 62 14.70 4.31 11.85
N GLY A 63 14.15 5.42 11.40
CA GLY A 63 14.41 5.95 10.07
C GLY A 63 13.48 5.36 9.00
N GLY A 64 12.65 6.21 8.42
CA GLY A 64 11.57 5.84 7.50
C GLY A 64 11.95 4.94 6.34
N ALA A 65 13.21 4.92 5.94
CA ALA A 65 13.69 4.10 4.82
C ALA A 65 13.50 2.58 5.05
N LYS A 66 13.54 2.13 6.30
CA LYS A 66 13.41 0.70 6.62
C LYS A 66 12.00 0.16 6.44
N ARG A 67 10.99 1.01 6.43
CA ARG A 67 9.60 0.61 6.18
C ARG A 67 9.40 0.01 4.80
N HIS A 68 10.29 0.33 3.89
CA HIS A 68 10.28 -0.18 2.53
C HIS A 68 11.27 -1.34 2.31
N ILE A 69 11.73 -1.95 3.41
CA ILE A 69 12.55 -3.17 3.37
C ILE A 69 11.66 -4.34 3.78
N ARG A 70 11.75 -5.41 3.03
CA ARG A 70 10.98 -6.64 3.27
C ARG A 70 11.64 -7.47 4.38
N PRO A 71 10.89 -8.40 5.03
CA PRO A 71 11.44 -9.29 6.06
C PRO A 71 12.65 -10.12 5.62
N ASN A 72 12.80 -10.36 4.31
CA ASN A 72 13.97 -11.04 3.74
C ASN A 72 15.15 -10.10 3.46
N PHE A 73 15.11 -8.86 3.98
CA PHE A 73 16.12 -7.81 3.82
C PHE A 73 16.27 -7.27 2.40
N THR A 74 15.36 -7.58 1.48
CA THR A 74 15.33 -6.97 0.15
C THR A 74 14.45 -5.70 0.16
N LYS A 75 14.63 -4.85 -0.85
CA LYS A 75 13.80 -3.65 -1.00
C LYS A 75 12.34 -4.03 -1.29
N ALA A 76 11.42 -3.19 -0.86
CA ALA A 76 9.99 -3.37 -1.15
C ALA A 76 9.71 -3.58 -2.63
N SER A 77 10.46 -2.91 -3.51
CA SER A 77 10.31 -3.04 -4.96
C SER A 77 10.56 -4.45 -5.50
N THR A 78 11.19 -5.34 -4.75
CA THR A 78 11.37 -6.74 -5.19
C THR A 78 10.05 -7.48 -5.31
N ILE A 79 8.98 -7.00 -4.64
CA ILE A 79 7.64 -7.57 -4.81
C ILE A 79 7.16 -7.42 -6.25
N ALA A 80 7.55 -6.34 -6.93
CA ALA A 80 7.21 -6.14 -8.34
C ALA A 80 7.74 -7.29 -9.20
N SER A 81 9.00 -7.65 -9.01
CA SER A 81 9.61 -8.77 -9.75
C SER A 81 8.91 -10.10 -9.45
N GLU A 82 8.56 -10.35 -8.19
CA GLU A 82 7.83 -11.57 -7.81
C GLU A 82 6.49 -11.72 -8.52
N TYR A 83 5.82 -10.60 -8.80
CA TYR A 83 4.50 -10.60 -9.42
C TYR A 83 4.52 -10.21 -10.90
N GLY A 84 5.72 -10.11 -11.49
CA GLY A 84 5.86 -9.76 -12.91
C GLY A 84 5.41 -8.35 -13.26
N ILE A 85 5.51 -7.42 -12.32
CA ILE A 85 5.14 -6.03 -12.50
C ILE A 85 6.35 -5.26 -13.00
N GLY A 86 6.26 -4.70 -14.20
CA GLY A 86 7.32 -3.88 -14.80
C GLY A 86 6.97 -2.40 -14.85
N GLY A 87 7.90 -1.58 -15.31
CA GLY A 87 7.72 -0.14 -15.47
C GLY A 87 7.83 0.64 -14.16
N ASN A 88 7.23 1.82 -14.13
CA ASN A 88 7.22 2.66 -12.94
C ASN A 88 6.51 1.95 -11.79
N PHE A 89 7.10 2.02 -10.62
CA PHE A 89 6.58 1.36 -9.44
C PHE A 89 6.81 2.24 -8.21
N GLY A 90 5.79 2.38 -7.40
CA GLY A 90 5.88 3.12 -6.14
C GLY A 90 5.09 2.45 -5.04
N GLU A 91 5.49 2.71 -3.79
CA GLU A 91 4.84 2.18 -2.61
C GLU A 91 4.60 3.28 -1.59
N ASN A 92 3.34 3.43 -1.15
CA ASN A 92 3.01 4.11 0.09
C ASN A 92 2.73 3.07 1.16
N PHE A 93 3.19 3.33 2.36
CA PHE A 93 3.02 2.45 3.51
C PHE A 93 2.47 3.24 4.70
N GLY A 94 1.63 2.59 5.51
CA GLY A 94 1.17 3.15 6.76
C GLY A 94 0.84 2.06 7.78
N ARG A 95 0.90 2.41 9.05
CA ARG A 95 0.61 1.53 10.17
C ARG A 95 -0.19 2.28 11.22
N TRP A 96 -1.08 1.54 11.90
CA TRP A 96 -1.93 1.97 13.00
C TRP A 96 -3.23 2.69 12.60
N GLN A 97 -3.31 3.33 11.47
CA GLN A 97 -4.55 4.00 11.07
C GLN A 97 -5.70 2.99 11.03
N ALA A 98 -6.81 3.30 11.69
CA ALA A 98 -7.91 2.36 11.87
C ALA A 98 -8.93 2.36 10.73
N SER A 99 -8.82 3.29 9.79
CA SER A 99 -9.79 3.45 8.70
C SER A 99 -9.16 3.94 7.41
N PRO A 100 -9.84 3.73 6.26
CA PRO A 100 -9.41 4.30 4.98
C PRO A 100 -9.21 5.82 5.01
N SER A 101 -10.10 6.56 5.63
CA SER A 101 -9.97 8.02 5.71
C SER A 101 -8.75 8.46 6.52
N GLU A 102 -8.41 7.73 7.56
CA GLU A 102 -7.24 8.04 8.39
C GLU A 102 -5.93 7.79 7.62
N ILE A 103 -5.82 6.68 6.90
CA ILE A 103 -4.60 6.40 6.13
C ILE A 103 -4.43 7.39 4.97
N ILE A 104 -5.50 7.77 4.31
CA ILE A 104 -5.45 8.78 3.25
C ILE A 104 -5.02 10.13 3.83
N SER A 105 -5.58 10.53 4.96
CA SER A 105 -5.22 11.76 5.65
C SER A 105 -3.73 11.78 6.00
N GLN A 106 -3.21 10.68 6.50
CA GLN A 106 -1.80 10.54 6.82
C GLN A 106 -0.91 10.67 5.57
N TRP A 107 -1.27 9.98 4.49
CA TRP A 107 -0.50 10.05 3.26
C TRP A 107 -0.51 11.46 2.65
N LYS A 108 -1.64 12.15 2.70
CA LYS A 108 -1.73 13.55 2.25
C LYS A 108 -0.84 14.49 3.06
N SER A 109 -0.66 14.24 4.34
CA SER A 109 0.13 15.12 5.22
C SER A 109 1.65 14.93 5.10
N SER A 110 2.10 13.89 4.40
CA SER A 110 3.51 13.62 4.15
C SER A 110 3.85 13.96 2.71
N SER A 111 4.81 14.85 2.48
CA SER A 111 5.15 15.29 1.12
C SER A 111 5.55 14.15 0.18
N SER A 112 6.30 13.16 0.68
CA SER A 112 6.73 12.01 -0.11
C SER A 112 5.57 11.09 -0.47
N HIS A 113 4.66 10.80 0.46
CA HIS A 113 3.48 9.99 0.21
C HIS A 113 2.47 10.73 -0.68
N ASN A 114 2.28 12.01 -0.43
CA ASN A 114 1.38 12.84 -1.23
C ASN A 114 1.83 12.91 -2.70
N ALA A 115 3.13 12.98 -2.94
CA ALA A 115 3.69 13.00 -4.28
C ALA A 115 3.31 11.74 -5.08
N LEU A 116 3.29 10.57 -4.44
CA LEU A 116 2.85 9.33 -5.09
C LEU A 116 1.35 9.33 -5.39
N LEU A 117 0.52 9.82 -4.47
CA LEU A 117 -0.92 9.91 -4.70
C LEU A 117 -1.26 10.78 -5.93
N LEU A 118 -0.50 11.85 -6.14
CA LEU A 118 -0.72 12.84 -7.19
C LEU A 118 0.20 12.68 -8.40
N SER A 119 0.94 11.58 -8.50
CA SER A 119 1.84 11.38 -9.64
C SER A 119 1.06 11.06 -10.91
N GLY A 120 1.34 11.81 -11.97
CA GLY A 120 0.83 11.54 -13.31
C GLY A 120 1.52 10.37 -14.02
N SER A 121 2.59 9.83 -13.43
CA SER A 121 3.33 8.70 -14.01
C SER A 121 2.64 7.36 -13.82
N TYR A 122 1.65 7.29 -12.93
CA TYR A 122 0.95 6.04 -12.64
C TYR A 122 -0.44 6.03 -13.26
N THR A 123 -0.88 4.85 -13.68
CA THR A 123 -2.21 4.59 -14.22
C THR A 123 -2.97 3.51 -13.45
N LYS A 124 -2.25 2.75 -12.60
CA LYS A 124 -2.79 1.59 -11.89
C LYS A 124 -2.47 1.66 -10.41
N VAL A 125 -3.33 1.04 -9.60
CA VAL A 125 -3.17 0.96 -8.15
C VAL A 125 -3.64 -0.39 -7.62
N GLY A 126 -2.98 -0.85 -6.57
CA GLY A 126 -3.45 -1.96 -5.76
C GLY A 126 -3.29 -1.59 -4.28
N ILE A 127 -4.29 -1.93 -3.47
CA ILE A 127 -4.30 -1.63 -2.04
C ILE A 127 -4.21 -2.92 -1.24
N GLY A 128 -3.32 -2.92 -0.26
CA GLY A 128 -3.16 -4.00 0.69
C GLY A 128 -3.53 -3.55 2.10
N VAL A 129 -4.19 -4.43 2.82
CA VAL A 129 -4.58 -4.24 4.22
C VAL A 129 -4.31 -5.52 5.00
N ALA A 130 -3.75 -5.40 6.17
CA ALA A 130 -3.55 -6.51 7.10
C ALA A 130 -3.63 -6.01 8.53
N GLN A 131 -3.82 -6.93 9.46
CA GLN A 131 -3.73 -6.65 10.90
C GLN A 131 -2.72 -7.61 11.51
N ASP A 132 -1.99 -7.15 12.52
CA ASP A 132 -1.13 -8.02 13.32
C ASP A 132 -1.92 -8.69 14.44
N SER A 133 -1.23 -9.46 15.29
CA SER A 133 -1.86 -10.18 16.41
C SER A 133 -2.46 -9.26 17.47
N LEU A 134 -2.06 -7.99 17.50
CA LEU A 134 -2.58 -6.97 18.40
C LEU A 134 -3.77 -6.20 17.80
N GLY A 135 -4.13 -6.50 16.55
CA GLY A 135 -5.18 -5.81 15.83
C GLY A 135 -4.76 -4.51 15.15
N ASP A 136 -3.48 -4.19 15.14
CA ASP A 136 -2.97 -2.99 14.48
C ASP A 136 -3.00 -3.17 12.97
N TYR A 137 -3.49 -2.14 12.26
CA TYR A 137 -3.60 -2.14 10.81
C TYR A 137 -2.29 -1.78 10.14
N TYR A 138 -2.07 -2.43 8.99
CA TYR A 138 -0.99 -2.13 8.04
C TYR A 138 -1.62 -1.85 6.69
N TRP A 139 -1.20 -0.76 6.06
CA TRP A 139 -1.76 -0.28 4.80
C TRP A 139 -0.66 -0.14 3.77
N VAL A 140 -0.91 -0.65 2.58
CA VAL A 140 0.03 -0.54 1.45
C VAL A 140 -0.75 -0.08 0.22
N ALA A 141 -0.20 0.92 -0.47
CA ALA A 141 -0.65 1.28 -1.81
C ALA A 141 0.51 1.06 -2.77
N LEU A 142 0.31 0.22 -3.77
CA LEU A 142 1.27 0.01 -4.85
C LEU A 142 0.75 0.68 -6.11
N PHE A 143 1.63 1.46 -6.73
CA PHE A 143 1.34 2.22 -7.95
C PHE A 143 2.18 1.69 -9.10
N ASN A 144 1.59 1.71 -10.27
CA ASN A 144 2.27 1.27 -11.50
C ASN A 144 1.82 2.04 -12.74
#